data_66ce13bd1bbec899445b644648ccb248
#
_entry.id   66ce13bd1bbec899445b644648ccb248
#
_cell.length_a   1.000
_cell.length_b   1.000
_cell.length_c   1.000
_cell.angle_alpha   90.00
_cell.angle_beta   90.00
_cell.angle_gamma   90.00
#
_symmetry.space_group_name_H-M   'P 1'
#
loop_
_entity.id
_entity.type
_entity.pdbx_description
1 polymer ?
#
loop_
_entity_poly.entity_id
_entity_poly.type
_entity_poly.pdbx_seq_one_letter_code
_entity_poly.pdbx_strand_id
1 'polypeptide(L)'
;MNRSGTRIALLLLGFVFFVATLLFFPAAANAQQQAQPSSPPSTTNQVQGYTLSPAQEAQAIAYARARHELYFFDAAYSLFLLILLLQLRVAVKFREIAERAGNNSFVQTIVFVPLLLLTIDVLSLPTAIWSHRLALKYQQSIEGWGSWLVDWVKGEAVEVAIGVVLVWILYAVIRKSPRRWWLYFWVAAVPLIILGAVAEPLIVEPLFFKFTPLASSQPHLAERIESVVKRAGLEIPQDRMFVMNASSKLKSVNAYASGLGATKRVVVWDTALMRMTEDEILFVFGHEMGHYVLGHVRNGILFSCGVLLIFLYLAYRILQQMLARWGENWGTRSADDLASLPVLILLATVFSFLFTPVSNAYSRYLEHQADQYGLEVIHDLVPNAPVVAAHAFQVLGEVDLEEPNPSPAVKFWFYNHPPLDERMRFAQTYDPWSQGRAPQFVTGAGSTSSPPE
;
A
#
# COMPACT_ATOMS: atom_id res chain seq x y z
N MET A 1 2.06 -8.19 -7.84
CA MET A 1 0.91 -8.00 -6.92
C MET A 1 -0.37 -8.33 -7.68
N ASN A 2 -1.12 -9.30 -7.22
CA ASN A 2 -2.27 -9.85 -7.94
C ASN A 2 -3.45 -8.86 -7.87
N ARG A 3 -3.80 -8.20 -8.98
CA ARG A 3 -4.81 -7.13 -9.04
C ARG A 3 -6.26 -7.61 -8.96
N SER A 4 -6.52 -8.91 -9.05
CA SER A 4 -7.89 -9.43 -8.96
C SER A 4 -8.36 -9.55 -7.51
N GLY A 5 -7.54 -10.04 -6.60
CA GLY A 5 -7.81 -10.01 -5.15
C GLY A 5 -7.84 -8.60 -4.57
N THR A 6 -7.13 -7.69 -5.22
CA THR A 6 -7.01 -6.29 -4.79
C THR A 6 -8.27 -5.44 -5.01
N ARG A 7 -9.29 -5.87 -5.80
CA ARG A 7 -10.35 -4.95 -6.25
C ARG A 7 -11.61 -4.91 -5.42
N ILE A 8 -11.90 -5.93 -4.69
CA ILE A 8 -13.06 -5.93 -3.80
C ILE A 8 -12.64 -6.05 -2.34
N ALA A 9 -11.55 -6.72 -2.01
CA ALA A 9 -10.81 -6.44 -0.81
C ALA A 9 -10.32 -4.99 -0.81
N LEU A 10 -9.88 -4.43 -1.93
CA LEU A 10 -9.71 -2.99 -2.11
C LEU A 10 -11.04 -2.21 -2.21
N LEU A 11 -12.19 -2.83 -2.38
CA LEU A 11 -13.48 -2.11 -2.36
C LEU A 11 -14.24 -2.32 -1.06
N LEU A 12 -13.99 -3.37 -0.33
CA LEU A 12 -14.48 -3.61 1.04
C LEU A 12 -13.33 -3.62 2.05
N LEU A 13 -12.13 -4.05 1.64
CA LEU A 13 -10.84 -3.82 2.27
C LEU A 13 -10.08 -2.67 1.60
N GLY A 14 -10.27 -2.36 0.31
CA GLY A 14 -9.79 -1.11 -0.24
C GLY A 14 -10.36 0.07 0.51
N PHE A 15 -11.42 -0.19 1.17
CA PHE A 15 -11.99 0.66 2.17
C PHE A 15 -11.39 0.43 3.58
N VAL A 16 -11.08 -0.78 4.01
CA VAL A 16 -10.29 -1.12 5.19
C VAL A 16 -8.79 -1.12 4.82
N PHE A 17 -8.40 -1.51 3.60
CA PHE A 17 -7.02 -1.52 3.08
C PHE A 17 -6.62 -0.28 2.30
N PHE A 18 -7.53 0.50 1.73
CA PHE A 18 -7.26 1.88 1.33
C PHE A 18 -6.77 2.68 2.54
N VAL A 19 -7.27 2.39 3.70
CA VAL A 19 -6.77 2.88 4.97
C VAL A 19 -5.44 2.23 5.35
N ALA A 20 -5.26 0.94 5.15
CA ALA A 20 -4.00 0.25 5.42
C ALA A 20 -2.95 0.45 4.32
N THR A 21 -3.32 0.54 3.02
CA THR A 21 -2.37 0.84 1.93
C THR A 21 -1.92 2.31 1.91
N LEU A 22 -2.68 3.24 2.45
CA LEU A 22 -2.18 4.57 2.79
C LEU A 22 -1.16 4.54 3.92
N LEU A 23 -1.14 3.47 4.73
CA LEU A 23 -0.28 3.36 5.90
C LEU A 23 0.92 2.43 5.70
N PHE A 24 0.86 1.44 4.78
CA PHE A 24 1.79 0.30 4.88
C PHE A 24 2.29 -0.29 3.56
N PHE A 25 1.84 0.16 2.37
CA PHE A 25 2.41 -0.33 1.13
C PHE A 25 3.19 0.73 0.38
N PRO A 26 4.52 0.70 0.43
CA PRO A 26 5.30 1.16 -0.70
C PRO A 26 4.96 0.24 -1.86
N ALA A 27 4.54 0.82 -2.97
CA ALA A 27 4.24 0.08 -4.18
C ALA A 27 5.44 -0.77 -4.59
N ALA A 28 5.37 -2.07 -4.29
CA ALA A 28 6.36 -3.02 -4.75
C ALA A 28 6.23 -3.17 -6.28
N ALA A 29 7.19 -2.68 -6.99
CA ALA A 29 7.43 -3.06 -8.38
C ALA A 29 8.93 -2.94 -8.67
N ASN A 30 9.62 -3.88 -8.74
CA ASN A 30 10.35 -4.85 -9.59
C ASN A 30 11.49 -4.29 -10.46
N ALA A 31 12.53 -4.86 -10.64
CA ALA A 31 13.39 -5.87 -11.10
C ALA A 31 14.62 -5.57 -11.94
N GLN A 32 15.29 -6.49 -12.26
CA GLN A 32 16.68 -6.87 -12.51
C GLN A 32 17.34 -6.33 -13.78
N GLN A 33 18.56 -5.92 -13.59
CA GLN A 33 19.68 -6.32 -14.44
C GLN A 33 20.93 -6.35 -13.55
N GLN A 34 21.82 -7.35 -13.75
CA GLN A 34 23.08 -7.44 -13.04
C GLN A 34 23.85 -6.11 -13.20
N ALA A 35 23.86 -5.31 -12.14
CA ALA A 35 24.76 -4.16 -12.07
C ALA A 35 26.15 -4.71 -11.69
N GLN A 36 27.14 -4.45 -12.53
CA GLN A 36 28.53 -4.44 -12.10
C GLN A 36 28.67 -3.44 -10.94
N PRO A 37 29.51 -3.69 -9.94
CA PRO A 37 29.72 -2.75 -8.87
C PRO A 37 30.15 -1.40 -9.47
N SER A 38 29.36 -0.38 -9.22
CA SER A 38 29.66 0.99 -9.60
C SER A 38 30.91 1.45 -8.88
N SER A 39 31.83 2.06 -9.63
CA SER A 39 33.05 2.69 -9.11
C SER A 39 32.69 3.73 -8.04
N PRO A 40 33.54 3.94 -7.01
CA PRO A 40 33.24 4.92 -5.97
C PRO A 40 33.11 6.33 -6.60
N PRO A 41 32.20 7.18 -6.08
CA PRO A 41 31.89 8.47 -6.65
C PRO A 41 33.09 9.38 -6.65
N SER A 42 33.37 9.97 -7.82
CA SER A 42 34.33 11.03 -7.97
C SER A 42 33.88 12.29 -7.22
N THR A 43 34.78 12.86 -6.42
CA THR A 43 34.59 14.08 -5.63
C THR A 43 34.41 15.32 -6.55
N THR A 44 33.22 15.52 -7.04
CA THR A 44 32.77 16.80 -7.58
C THR A 44 31.50 17.23 -6.89
N ASN A 45 31.49 18.41 -6.26
CA ASN A 45 30.40 19.05 -5.53
C ASN A 45 29.18 19.43 -6.40
N GLN A 46 28.81 18.62 -7.39
CA GLN A 46 27.57 18.81 -8.15
C GLN A 46 26.49 17.94 -7.58
N VAL A 47 25.36 18.54 -7.22
CA VAL A 47 24.13 17.83 -6.82
C VAL A 47 23.72 16.93 -7.99
N GLN A 48 23.86 15.63 -7.82
CA GLN A 48 23.47 14.65 -8.83
C GLN A 48 21.97 14.37 -8.69
N GLY A 49 21.24 14.52 -9.80
CA GLY A 49 19.85 14.05 -9.88
C GLY A 49 19.79 12.54 -10.18
N TYR A 50 18.61 11.98 -10.05
CA TYR A 50 18.35 10.58 -10.42
C TYR A 50 18.56 10.37 -11.92
N THR A 51 19.40 9.42 -12.27
CA THR A 51 19.76 9.12 -13.67
C THR A 51 19.79 7.62 -13.93
N LEU A 52 19.41 7.25 -15.14
CA LEU A 52 19.52 5.89 -15.68
C LEU A 52 20.40 5.90 -16.92
N SER A 53 20.97 4.76 -17.28
CA SER A 53 21.54 4.61 -18.60
C SER A 53 20.47 4.83 -19.69
N PRO A 54 20.81 5.32 -20.89
CA PRO A 54 19.80 5.59 -21.94
C PRO A 54 18.89 4.38 -22.26
N ALA A 55 19.42 3.18 -22.17
CA ALA A 55 18.66 1.95 -22.39
C ALA A 55 17.68 1.67 -21.25
N GLN A 56 18.11 1.85 -20.00
CA GLN A 56 17.27 1.70 -18.81
C GLN A 56 16.20 2.79 -18.74
N GLU A 57 16.55 4.04 -19.08
CA GLU A 57 15.59 5.16 -19.13
C GLU A 57 14.48 4.90 -20.14
N ALA A 58 14.83 4.46 -21.37
CA ALA A 58 13.84 4.08 -22.37
C ALA A 58 12.94 2.93 -21.89
N GLN A 59 13.51 1.96 -21.16
CA GLN A 59 12.77 0.85 -20.58
C GLN A 59 11.85 1.33 -19.43
N ALA A 60 12.31 2.20 -18.55
CA ALA A 60 11.55 2.78 -17.45
C ALA A 60 10.35 3.58 -17.97
N ILE A 61 10.57 4.46 -18.96
CA ILE A 61 9.48 5.23 -19.59
C ILE A 61 8.45 4.30 -20.26
N ALA A 62 8.91 3.29 -21.01
CA ALA A 62 8.02 2.34 -21.68
C ALA A 62 7.19 1.52 -20.67
N TYR A 63 7.81 1.12 -19.56
CA TYR A 63 7.15 0.40 -18.49
C TYR A 63 6.14 1.27 -17.72
N ALA A 64 6.54 2.48 -17.32
CA ALA A 64 5.65 3.44 -16.67
C ALA A 64 4.42 3.73 -17.54
N ARG A 65 4.63 4.02 -18.83
CA ARG A 65 3.53 4.23 -19.79
C ARG A 65 2.59 3.04 -19.87
N ALA A 66 3.11 1.83 -20.04
CA ALA A 66 2.28 0.62 -20.14
C ALA A 66 1.48 0.36 -18.84
N ARG A 67 2.06 0.67 -17.65
CA ARG A 67 1.36 0.62 -16.37
C ARG A 67 0.24 1.64 -16.28
N HIS A 68 0.47 2.88 -16.71
CA HIS A 68 -0.54 3.94 -16.69
C HIS A 68 -1.70 3.62 -17.64
N GLU A 69 -1.41 3.15 -18.87
CA GLU A 69 -2.43 2.70 -19.82
C GLU A 69 -3.26 1.55 -19.25
N LEU A 70 -2.59 0.56 -18.65
CA LEU A 70 -3.27 -0.56 -18.01
C LEU A 70 -4.13 -0.13 -16.81
N TYR A 71 -3.68 0.83 -16.02
CA TYR A 71 -4.45 1.35 -14.88
C TYR A 71 -5.78 1.96 -15.32
N PHE A 72 -5.76 2.84 -16.33
CA PHE A 72 -6.99 3.47 -16.82
C PHE A 72 -7.90 2.46 -17.55
N PHE A 73 -7.31 1.56 -18.34
CA PHE A 73 -8.06 0.47 -18.97
C PHE A 73 -8.77 -0.38 -17.92
N ASP A 74 -8.05 -0.75 -16.88
CA ASP A 74 -8.54 -1.59 -15.81
C ASP A 74 -9.64 -0.91 -14.97
N ALA A 75 -9.52 0.38 -14.71
CA ALA A 75 -10.59 1.15 -14.07
C ALA A 75 -11.85 1.18 -14.93
N ALA A 76 -11.72 1.46 -16.24
CA ALA A 76 -12.84 1.47 -17.19
C ALA A 76 -13.46 0.07 -17.33
N TYR A 77 -12.65 -0.97 -17.42
CA TYR A 77 -13.10 -2.36 -17.51
C TYR A 77 -13.88 -2.80 -16.26
N SER A 78 -13.41 -2.42 -15.08
CA SER A 78 -14.08 -2.73 -13.81
C SER A 78 -15.45 -2.05 -13.70
N LEU A 79 -15.54 -0.78 -14.09
CA LEU A 79 -16.82 -0.06 -14.16
C LEU A 79 -17.77 -0.72 -15.15
N PHE A 80 -17.26 -1.07 -16.34
CA PHE A 80 -18.05 -1.80 -17.35
C PHE A 80 -18.58 -3.13 -16.81
N LEU A 81 -17.73 -3.94 -16.18
CA LEU A 81 -18.15 -5.23 -15.60
C LEU A 81 -19.22 -5.06 -14.52
N LEU A 82 -19.06 -4.11 -13.62
CA LEU A 82 -20.05 -3.87 -12.55
C LEU A 82 -21.39 -3.43 -13.13
N ILE A 83 -21.37 -2.53 -14.11
CA ILE A 83 -22.59 -2.11 -14.81
C ILE A 83 -23.23 -3.29 -15.56
N LEU A 84 -22.44 -4.11 -16.23
CA LEU A 84 -22.91 -5.31 -16.93
C LEU A 84 -23.57 -6.30 -15.98
N LEU A 85 -22.94 -6.58 -14.82
CA LEU A 85 -23.51 -7.48 -13.81
C LEU A 85 -24.83 -6.97 -13.25
N LEU A 86 -24.98 -5.64 -13.07
CA LEU A 86 -26.23 -5.00 -12.68
C LEU A 86 -27.29 -5.17 -13.77
N GLN A 87 -26.97 -4.88 -15.04
CA GLN A 87 -27.91 -4.98 -16.16
C GLN A 87 -28.37 -6.42 -16.41
N LEU A 88 -27.48 -7.39 -16.25
CA LEU A 88 -27.78 -8.83 -16.37
C LEU A 88 -28.47 -9.42 -15.13
N ARG A 89 -28.68 -8.60 -14.10
CA ARG A 89 -29.30 -9.01 -12.81
C ARG A 89 -28.60 -10.21 -12.15
N VAL A 90 -27.29 -10.31 -12.31
CA VAL A 90 -26.50 -11.45 -11.77
C VAL A 90 -26.62 -11.52 -10.26
N ALA A 91 -26.51 -10.40 -9.56
CA ALA A 91 -26.67 -10.33 -8.11
C ALA A 91 -28.06 -10.76 -7.64
N VAL A 92 -29.11 -10.56 -8.44
CA VAL A 92 -30.46 -11.05 -8.14
C VAL A 92 -30.49 -12.57 -8.11
N LYS A 93 -29.89 -13.23 -9.10
CA LYS A 93 -29.79 -14.69 -9.16
C LYS A 93 -29.01 -15.24 -7.95
N PHE A 94 -27.93 -14.59 -7.57
CA PHE A 94 -27.13 -14.99 -6.40
C PHE A 94 -27.89 -14.79 -5.08
N ARG A 95 -28.65 -13.69 -4.96
CA ARG A 95 -29.55 -13.50 -3.83
C ARG A 95 -30.61 -14.61 -3.74
N GLU A 96 -31.24 -14.98 -4.87
CA GLU A 96 -32.23 -16.06 -4.88
C GLU A 96 -31.64 -17.42 -4.47
N ILE A 97 -30.39 -17.71 -4.87
CA ILE A 97 -29.66 -18.89 -4.41
C ILE A 97 -29.41 -18.79 -2.90
N ALA A 98 -28.97 -17.63 -2.41
CA ALA A 98 -28.71 -17.42 -0.98
C ALA A 98 -30.00 -17.53 -0.14
N GLU A 99 -31.12 -16.99 -0.63
CA GLU A 99 -32.45 -17.09 0.05
C GLU A 99 -32.93 -18.54 0.11
N ARG A 100 -32.66 -19.37 -0.90
CA ARG A 100 -32.98 -20.81 -0.88
C ARG A 100 -32.08 -21.61 0.08
N ALA A 101 -30.83 -21.15 0.33
CA ALA A 101 -29.91 -21.81 1.25
C ALA A 101 -30.34 -21.66 2.73
N GLY A 102 -31.11 -20.64 3.07
CA GLY A 102 -31.65 -20.47 4.43
C GLY A 102 -32.23 -19.08 4.71
N ASN A 103 -32.99 -19.01 5.80
CA ASN A 103 -33.62 -17.75 6.22
C ASN A 103 -32.70 -16.87 7.10
N ASN A 104 -31.57 -17.41 7.54
CA ASN A 104 -30.61 -16.67 8.36
C ASN A 104 -29.76 -15.74 7.48
N SER A 105 -29.71 -14.47 7.84
CA SER A 105 -28.96 -13.46 7.09
C SER A 105 -27.47 -13.75 6.98
N PHE A 106 -26.87 -14.41 7.97
CA PHE A 106 -25.47 -14.81 7.92
C PHE A 106 -25.24 -15.91 6.89
N VAL A 107 -26.14 -16.93 6.88
CA VAL A 107 -26.10 -18.00 5.87
C VAL A 107 -26.27 -17.44 4.46
N GLN A 108 -27.22 -16.51 4.28
CA GLN A 108 -27.42 -15.83 3.00
C GLN A 108 -26.16 -15.07 2.57
N THR A 109 -25.47 -14.40 3.50
CA THR A 109 -24.24 -13.66 3.19
C THR A 109 -23.09 -14.61 2.83
N ILE A 110 -22.91 -15.74 3.55
CA ILE A 110 -21.89 -16.76 3.25
C ILE A 110 -22.08 -17.37 1.86
N VAL A 111 -23.29 -17.43 1.35
CA VAL A 111 -23.58 -17.93 -0.01
C VAL A 111 -23.42 -16.81 -1.05
N PHE A 112 -24.00 -15.65 -0.78
CA PHE A 112 -24.07 -14.54 -1.74
C PHE A 112 -22.69 -13.92 -2.02
N VAL A 113 -21.92 -13.62 -0.97
CA VAL A 113 -20.66 -12.88 -1.10
C VAL A 113 -19.65 -13.67 -1.92
N PRO A 114 -19.33 -14.95 -1.64
CA PRO A 114 -18.42 -15.70 -2.48
C PRO A 114 -18.87 -15.80 -3.94
N LEU A 115 -20.17 -16.00 -4.21
CA LEU A 115 -20.69 -16.05 -5.58
C LEU A 115 -20.44 -14.73 -6.32
N LEU A 116 -20.69 -13.60 -5.66
CA LEU A 116 -20.50 -12.30 -6.29
C LEU A 116 -19.01 -11.96 -6.47
N LEU A 117 -18.19 -12.11 -5.41
CA LEU A 117 -16.79 -11.74 -5.42
C LEU A 117 -16.02 -12.59 -6.44
N LEU A 118 -16.12 -13.91 -6.35
CA LEU A 118 -15.45 -14.82 -7.29
C LEU A 118 -15.91 -14.59 -8.74
N THR A 119 -17.17 -14.19 -8.97
CA THR A 119 -17.63 -13.84 -10.32
C THR A 119 -16.90 -12.59 -10.83
N ILE A 120 -16.79 -11.56 -10.01
CA ILE A 120 -16.09 -10.33 -10.39
C ILE A 120 -14.61 -10.62 -10.63
N ASP A 121 -13.96 -11.39 -9.76
CA ASP A 121 -12.53 -11.67 -9.83
C ASP A 121 -12.17 -12.56 -11.03
N VAL A 122 -12.97 -13.58 -11.29
CA VAL A 122 -12.81 -14.41 -12.50
C VAL A 122 -12.98 -13.58 -13.78
N LEU A 123 -13.96 -12.69 -13.82
CA LEU A 123 -14.15 -11.76 -14.95
C LEU A 123 -13.02 -10.73 -15.06
N SER A 124 -12.36 -10.40 -13.95
CA SER A 124 -11.20 -9.49 -13.91
C SER A 124 -9.85 -10.17 -14.18
N LEU A 125 -9.81 -11.53 -14.26
CA LEU A 125 -8.58 -12.28 -14.57
C LEU A 125 -7.83 -11.77 -15.82
N PRO A 126 -8.48 -11.37 -16.94
CA PRO A 126 -7.76 -10.88 -18.12
C PRO A 126 -6.84 -9.70 -17.81
N THR A 127 -7.26 -8.73 -17.01
CA THR A 127 -6.43 -7.58 -16.64
C THR A 127 -5.36 -7.95 -15.62
N ALA A 128 -5.64 -8.90 -14.71
CA ALA A 128 -4.67 -9.44 -13.77
C ALA A 128 -3.55 -10.22 -14.49
N ILE A 129 -3.91 -11.05 -15.44
CA ILE A 129 -2.96 -11.77 -16.31
C ILE A 129 -2.12 -10.78 -17.12
N TRP A 130 -2.73 -9.75 -17.68
CA TRP A 130 -2.00 -8.70 -18.42
C TRP A 130 -1.00 -7.98 -17.51
N SER A 131 -1.40 -7.61 -16.30
CA SER A 131 -0.52 -6.99 -15.30
C SER A 131 0.68 -7.89 -14.96
N HIS A 132 0.44 -9.19 -14.71
CA HIS A 132 1.52 -10.13 -14.42
C HIS A 132 2.46 -10.33 -15.62
N ARG A 133 1.92 -10.45 -16.84
CA ARG A 133 2.72 -10.49 -18.07
C ARG A 133 3.58 -9.24 -18.25
N LEU A 134 3.03 -8.07 -17.95
CA LEU A 134 3.76 -6.81 -18.02
C LEU A 134 4.92 -6.82 -17.02
N ALA A 135 4.67 -7.23 -15.78
CA ALA A 135 5.70 -7.37 -14.76
C ALA A 135 6.81 -8.36 -15.18
N LEU A 136 6.47 -9.51 -15.74
CA LEU A 136 7.45 -10.48 -16.26
C LEU A 136 8.25 -9.92 -17.45
N LYS A 137 7.58 -9.23 -18.39
CA LYS A 137 8.21 -8.64 -19.59
C LYS A 137 9.31 -7.65 -19.22
N TYR A 138 9.06 -6.79 -18.24
CA TYR A 138 10.01 -5.80 -17.78
C TYR A 138 10.88 -6.33 -16.63
N GLN A 139 10.87 -7.63 -16.41
CA GLN A 139 11.60 -8.30 -15.34
C GLN A 139 11.29 -7.74 -13.95
N GLN A 140 10.08 -7.29 -13.76
CA GLN A 140 9.55 -6.69 -12.56
C GLN A 140 8.93 -7.73 -11.62
N SER A 141 8.72 -8.95 -12.08
CA SER A 141 8.41 -10.14 -11.33
C SER A 141 9.22 -11.30 -11.87
N ILE A 142 9.66 -12.18 -11.00
CA ILE A 142 10.25 -13.48 -11.34
C ILE A 142 9.33 -14.62 -10.95
N GLU A 143 8.14 -14.28 -10.47
CA GLU A 143 7.16 -15.23 -10.01
C GLU A 143 6.58 -16.02 -11.20
N GLY A 144 6.79 -17.33 -11.20
CA GLY A 144 6.21 -18.21 -12.20
C GLY A 144 4.68 -18.32 -12.09
N TRP A 145 4.02 -18.66 -13.21
CA TRP A 145 2.55 -18.73 -13.29
C TRP A 145 1.90 -19.64 -12.25
N GLY A 146 2.57 -20.76 -11.87
CA GLY A 146 2.06 -21.67 -10.85
C GLY A 146 2.01 -21.01 -9.46
N SER A 147 3.08 -20.33 -9.06
CA SER A 147 3.13 -19.58 -7.81
C SER A 147 2.13 -18.44 -7.82
N TRP A 148 2.07 -17.68 -8.92
CA TRP A 148 1.14 -16.59 -9.11
C TRP A 148 -0.33 -17.04 -8.96
N LEU A 149 -0.70 -18.19 -9.54
CA LEU A 149 -2.05 -18.75 -9.41
C LEU A 149 -2.36 -19.16 -7.96
N VAL A 150 -1.39 -19.80 -7.29
CA VAL A 150 -1.56 -20.20 -5.88
C VAL A 150 -1.74 -18.95 -5.01
N ASP A 151 -0.96 -17.90 -5.25
CA ASP A 151 -1.08 -16.66 -4.50
C ASP A 151 -2.39 -15.92 -4.83
N TRP A 152 -2.85 -15.98 -6.09
CA TRP A 152 -4.16 -15.47 -6.46
C TRP A 152 -5.27 -16.19 -5.67
N VAL A 153 -5.27 -17.53 -5.63
CA VAL A 153 -6.28 -18.32 -4.87
C VAL A 153 -6.23 -18.00 -3.36
N LYS A 154 -5.04 -17.86 -2.77
CA LYS A 154 -4.91 -17.46 -1.36
C LYS A 154 -5.49 -16.06 -1.12
N GLY A 155 -5.20 -15.12 -2.02
CA GLY A 155 -5.74 -13.76 -1.98
C GLY A 155 -7.27 -13.78 -1.99
N GLU A 156 -7.87 -14.52 -2.93
CA GLU A 156 -9.33 -14.68 -3.04
C GLU A 156 -9.94 -15.29 -1.76
N ALA A 157 -9.29 -16.29 -1.18
CA ALA A 157 -9.78 -16.91 0.05
C ALA A 157 -9.80 -15.92 1.24
N VAL A 158 -8.75 -15.12 1.38
CA VAL A 158 -8.67 -14.05 2.39
C VAL A 158 -9.73 -12.98 2.12
N GLU A 159 -9.85 -12.54 0.87
CA GLU A 159 -10.83 -11.54 0.44
C GLU A 159 -12.27 -11.96 0.73
N VAL A 160 -12.64 -13.17 0.31
CA VAL A 160 -13.96 -13.72 0.56
C VAL A 160 -14.24 -13.82 2.05
N ALA A 161 -13.28 -14.30 2.86
CA ALA A 161 -13.46 -14.42 4.30
C ALA A 161 -13.75 -13.06 4.96
N ILE A 162 -12.98 -12.04 4.62
CA ILE A 162 -13.17 -10.68 5.13
C ILE A 162 -14.45 -10.06 4.55
N GLY A 163 -14.69 -10.23 3.26
CA GLY A 163 -15.86 -9.73 2.56
C GLY A 163 -17.17 -10.24 3.17
N VAL A 164 -17.24 -11.53 3.52
CA VAL A 164 -18.40 -12.11 4.22
C VAL A 164 -18.69 -11.39 5.53
N VAL A 165 -17.68 -11.16 6.37
CA VAL A 165 -17.84 -10.48 7.66
C VAL A 165 -18.28 -9.03 7.47
N LEU A 166 -17.59 -8.29 6.59
CA LEU A 166 -17.87 -6.88 6.34
C LEU A 166 -19.27 -6.66 5.73
N VAL A 167 -19.64 -7.46 4.74
CA VAL A 167 -20.97 -7.38 4.10
C VAL A 167 -22.07 -7.77 5.07
N TRP A 168 -21.86 -8.81 5.89
CA TRP A 168 -22.83 -9.19 6.91
C TRP A 168 -23.08 -8.05 7.91
N ILE A 169 -22.01 -7.42 8.43
CA ILE A 169 -22.11 -6.27 9.34
C ILE A 169 -22.80 -5.10 8.62
N LEU A 170 -22.39 -4.77 7.41
CA LEU A 170 -22.97 -3.68 6.62
C LEU A 170 -24.48 -3.84 6.45
N TYR A 171 -24.93 -5.00 5.98
CA TYR A 171 -26.35 -5.24 5.76
C TYR A 171 -27.14 -5.43 7.05
N ALA A 172 -26.53 -5.92 8.13
CA ALA A 172 -27.14 -5.90 9.45
C ALA A 172 -27.42 -4.48 9.93
N VAL A 173 -26.46 -3.57 9.72
CA VAL A 173 -26.60 -2.15 10.07
C VAL A 173 -27.60 -1.43 9.17
N ILE A 174 -27.59 -1.69 7.84
CA ILE A 174 -28.54 -1.10 6.89
C ILE A 174 -29.98 -1.48 7.29
N ARG A 175 -30.24 -2.77 7.57
CA ARG A 175 -31.57 -3.26 8.00
C ARG A 175 -32.03 -2.64 9.31
N LYS A 176 -31.11 -2.50 10.28
CA LYS A 176 -31.44 -1.96 11.61
C LYS A 176 -31.62 -0.44 11.60
N SER A 177 -30.92 0.27 10.72
CA SER A 177 -30.94 1.73 10.66
C SER A 177 -30.83 2.27 9.21
N PRO A 178 -31.90 2.16 8.38
CA PRO A 178 -31.84 2.54 6.95
C PRO A 178 -31.46 3.99 6.68
N ARG A 179 -31.71 4.91 7.62
CA ARG A 179 -31.42 6.35 7.46
C ARG A 179 -30.03 6.75 7.93
N ARG A 180 -29.41 5.99 8.84
CA ARG A 180 -28.13 6.33 9.50
C ARG A 180 -27.09 5.21 9.40
N TRP A 181 -27.32 4.21 8.53
CA TRP A 181 -26.41 3.07 8.37
C TRP A 181 -24.97 3.50 8.06
N TRP A 182 -24.80 4.55 7.27
CA TRP A 182 -23.51 5.10 6.91
C TRP A 182 -22.68 5.53 8.14
N LEU A 183 -23.32 6.11 9.16
CA LEU A 183 -22.66 6.53 10.39
C LEU A 183 -22.38 5.31 11.30
N TYR A 184 -23.36 4.44 11.49
CA TYR A 184 -23.17 3.27 12.35
C TYR A 184 -22.21 2.24 11.75
N PHE A 185 -22.20 2.07 10.43
CA PHE A 185 -21.21 1.24 9.77
C PHE A 185 -19.81 1.87 9.87
N TRP A 186 -19.68 3.18 9.76
CA TRP A 186 -18.40 3.87 10.01
C TRP A 186 -17.88 3.58 11.42
N VAL A 187 -18.71 3.70 12.46
CA VAL A 187 -18.33 3.37 13.84
C VAL A 187 -17.87 1.91 13.97
N ALA A 188 -18.56 0.97 13.29
CA ALA A 188 -18.18 -0.44 13.29
C ALA A 188 -16.89 -0.70 12.47
N ALA A 189 -16.64 0.06 11.42
CA ALA A 189 -15.48 -0.10 10.55
C ALA A 189 -14.17 0.37 11.20
N VAL A 190 -14.21 1.42 12.04
CA VAL A 190 -12.99 1.94 12.71
C VAL A 190 -12.20 0.86 13.47
N PRO A 191 -12.80 0.09 14.39
CA PRO A 191 -12.07 -0.99 15.06
C PRO A 191 -11.62 -2.11 14.10
N LEU A 192 -12.37 -2.37 13.02
CA LEU A 192 -11.97 -3.36 12.00
C LEU A 192 -10.75 -2.89 11.20
N ILE A 193 -10.64 -1.59 10.94
CA ILE A 193 -9.45 -0.98 10.33
C ILE A 193 -8.22 -1.19 11.22
N ILE A 194 -8.34 -0.88 12.51
CA ILE A 194 -7.24 -1.05 13.46
C ILE A 194 -6.85 -2.54 13.58
N LEU A 195 -7.85 -3.43 13.66
CA LEU A 195 -7.62 -4.87 13.68
C LEU A 195 -6.92 -5.35 12.40
N GLY A 196 -7.33 -4.84 11.23
CA GLY A 196 -6.69 -5.13 9.95
C GLY A 196 -5.21 -4.73 9.92
N ALA A 197 -4.89 -3.52 10.41
CA ALA A 197 -3.52 -3.03 10.48
C ALA A 197 -2.60 -3.88 11.40
N VAL A 198 -3.17 -4.57 12.37
CA VAL A 198 -2.44 -5.52 13.23
C VAL A 198 -2.39 -6.92 12.61
N ALA A 199 -3.48 -7.37 12.01
CA ALA A 199 -3.60 -8.71 11.46
C ALA A 199 -2.80 -8.88 10.14
N GLU A 200 -2.68 -7.83 9.34
CA GLU A 200 -1.97 -7.84 8.07
C GLU A 200 -0.53 -8.38 8.23
N PRO A 201 0.37 -7.74 9.03
CA PRO A 201 1.74 -8.22 9.15
C PRO A 201 1.87 -9.56 9.89
N LEU A 202 0.92 -9.93 10.73
CA LEU A 202 1.00 -11.14 11.56
C LEU A 202 0.37 -12.37 10.93
N ILE A 203 -0.65 -12.18 10.09
CA ILE A 203 -1.46 -13.27 9.54
C ILE A 203 -1.39 -13.30 8.01
N VAL A 204 -1.56 -12.14 7.35
CA VAL A 204 -1.69 -12.09 5.90
C VAL A 204 -0.34 -12.23 5.20
N GLU A 205 0.65 -11.41 5.57
CA GLU A 205 1.98 -11.49 4.94
C GLU A 205 2.62 -12.89 5.02
N PRO A 206 2.54 -13.64 6.17
CA PRO A 206 3.10 -15.00 6.26
C PRO A 206 2.43 -16.04 5.34
N LEU A 207 1.25 -15.76 4.79
CA LEU A 207 0.63 -16.62 3.78
C LEU A 207 1.38 -16.56 2.44
N PHE A 208 2.06 -15.44 2.16
CA PHE A 208 2.69 -15.15 0.88
C PHE A 208 4.22 -15.23 0.92
N PHE A 209 4.84 -14.90 2.05
CA PHE A 209 6.30 -14.84 2.22
C PHE A 209 6.76 -15.57 3.48
N LYS A 210 8.03 -15.98 3.48
CA LYS A 210 8.68 -16.54 4.64
C LYS A 210 9.52 -15.48 5.34
N PHE A 211 9.55 -15.56 6.66
CA PHE A 211 10.31 -14.66 7.52
C PHE A 211 11.31 -15.46 8.34
N THR A 212 12.55 -14.96 8.40
CA THR A 212 13.62 -15.53 9.24
C THR A 212 14.20 -14.43 10.13
N PRO A 213 14.67 -14.73 11.36
CA PRO A 213 15.27 -13.71 12.22
C PRO A 213 16.46 -13.03 11.53
N LEU A 214 16.51 -11.70 11.53
CA LEU A 214 17.60 -10.93 10.92
C LEU A 214 18.94 -11.22 11.61
N ALA A 215 18.96 -11.28 12.93
CA ALA A 215 20.19 -11.52 13.70
C ALA A 215 20.85 -12.89 13.41
N SER A 216 20.10 -13.87 12.88
CA SER A 216 20.67 -15.16 12.52
C SER A 216 21.57 -15.14 11.27
N SER A 217 21.33 -14.19 10.35
CA SER A 217 22.09 -14.06 9.10
C SER A 217 22.89 -12.76 9.02
N GLN A 218 22.44 -11.70 9.68
CA GLN A 218 23.01 -10.35 9.64
C GLN A 218 23.04 -9.73 11.05
N PRO A 219 23.82 -10.31 12.00
CA PRO A 219 23.85 -9.84 13.40
C PRO A 219 24.31 -8.38 13.51
N HIS A 220 25.36 -8.00 12.78
CA HIS A 220 25.88 -6.63 12.79
C HIS A 220 24.85 -5.60 12.29
N LEU A 221 24.13 -5.91 11.21
CA LEU A 221 23.06 -5.04 10.72
C LEU A 221 21.92 -4.93 11.74
N ALA A 222 21.55 -6.03 12.42
CA ALA A 222 20.52 -6.01 13.45
C ALA A 222 20.89 -5.07 14.61
N GLU A 223 22.16 -5.09 15.08
CA GLU A 223 22.66 -4.17 16.11
C GLU A 223 22.63 -2.71 15.65
N ARG A 224 23.03 -2.46 14.40
CA ARG A 224 23.00 -1.11 13.81
C ARG A 224 21.57 -0.58 13.66
N ILE A 225 20.63 -1.40 13.20
CA ILE A 225 19.20 -1.04 13.12
C ILE A 225 18.66 -0.74 14.52
N GLU A 226 19.00 -1.56 15.53
CA GLU A 226 18.58 -1.31 16.91
C GLU A 226 19.11 0.04 17.43
N SER A 227 20.30 0.47 17.01
CA SER A 227 20.85 1.76 17.37
C SER A 227 20.06 2.93 16.78
N VAL A 228 19.60 2.82 15.52
CA VAL A 228 18.71 3.80 14.87
C VAL A 228 17.34 3.83 15.57
N VAL A 229 16.78 2.66 15.87
CA VAL A 229 15.48 2.54 16.57
C VAL A 229 15.55 3.20 17.98
N LYS A 230 16.63 2.95 18.73
CA LYS A 230 16.85 3.58 20.04
C LYS A 230 17.02 5.09 19.94
N ARG A 231 17.76 5.57 18.95
CA ARG A 231 17.93 7.01 18.70
C ARG A 231 16.61 7.67 18.33
N ALA A 232 15.71 6.96 17.67
CA ALA A 232 14.35 7.39 17.39
C ALA A 232 13.42 7.38 18.64
N GLY A 233 13.92 6.99 19.81
CA GLY A 233 13.11 6.88 21.03
C GLY A 233 12.12 5.70 21.00
N LEU A 234 12.38 4.68 20.20
CA LEU A 234 11.53 3.51 20.06
C LEU A 234 12.25 2.26 20.60
N GLU A 235 11.45 1.26 20.95
CA GLU A 235 11.95 -0.06 21.36
C GLU A 235 11.37 -1.13 20.43
N ILE A 236 12.24 -1.71 19.59
CA ILE A 236 11.94 -2.90 18.79
C ILE A 236 13.10 -3.87 19.01
N PRO A 237 12.91 -4.93 19.78
CA PRO A 237 13.99 -5.86 20.10
C PRO A 237 14.38 -6.69 18.88
N GLN A 238 15.61 -7.22 18.85
CA GLN A 238 16.16 -7.94 17.69
C GLN A 238 15.39 -9.22 17.31
N ASP A 239 14.69 -9.85 18.26
CA ASP A 239 13.80 -10.99 18.01
C ASP A 239 12.56 -10.63 17.19
N ARG A 240 12.32 -9.33 16.98
CA ARG A 240 11.28 -8.77 16.11
C ARG A 240 11.83 -8.13 14.84
N MET A 241 13.06 -8.42 14.49
CA MET A 241 13.70 -8.04 13.24
C MET A 241 13.81 -9.25 12.33
N PHE A 242 13.28 -9.16 11.13
CA PHE A 242 13.15 -10.29 10.21
C PHE A 242 13.74 -9.98 8.84
N VAL A 243 14.19 -11.02 8.16
CA VAL A 243 14.43 -11.04 6.71
C VAL A 243 13.25 -11.72 6.04
N MET A 244 12.68 -11.05 5.03
CA MET A 244 11.64 -11.61 4.17
C MET A 244 12.25 -12.14 2.88
N ASN A 245 11.87 -13.33 2.43
CA ASN A 245 12.34 -13.94 1.19
C ASN A 245 11.68 -13.35 -0.07
N ALA A 246 11.80 -12.03 -0.25
CA ALA A 246 11.23 -11.31 -1.39
C ALA A 246 11.78 -11.82 -2.73
N SER A 247 13.07 -12.23 -2.76
CA SER A 247 13.76 -12.74 -3.94
C SER A 247 13.13 -13.98 -4.54
N SER A 248 12.23 -14.66 -3.84
CA SER A 248 11.49 -15.80 -4.41
C SER A 248 10.45 -15.37 -5.46
N LYS A 249 10.02 -14.12 -5.47
CA LYS A 249 8.94 -13.62 -6.34
C LYS A 249 9.24 -12.25 -6.94
N LEU A 250 10.00 -11.43 -6.22
CA LEU A 250 10.23 -10.04 -6.54
C LEU A 250 11.72 -9.76 -6.69
N LYS A 251 12.03 -8.68 -7.38
CA LYS A 251 13.39 -8.17 -7.48
C LYS A 251 13.52 -6.77 -6.86
N SER A 252 12.40 -6.13 -6.60
CA SER A 252 12.31 -4.89 -5.86
C SER A 252 13.07 -4.97 -4.55
N VAL A 253 13.61 -3.87 -4.11
CA VAL A 253 14.27 -3.76 -2.81
C VAL A 253 13.36 -2.99 -1.86
N ASN A 254 13.25 -3.47 -0.64
CA ASN A 254 12.47 -2.79 0.39
C ASN A 254 12.96 -3.17 1.79
N ALA A 255 12.69 -2.29 2.73
CA ALA A 255 12.72 -2.55 4.15
C ALA A 255 11.62 -1.71 4.79
N TYR A 256 10.99 -2.20 5.83
CA TYR A 256 9.88 -1.50 6.47
C TYR A 256 9.74 -1.86 7.94
N ALA A 257 9.08 -0.98 8.67
CA ALA A 257 8.56 -1.29 9.98
C ALA A 257 7.04 -1.44 9.91
N SER A 258 6.48 -2.38 10.65
CA SER A 258 5.04 -2.64 10.70
C SER A 258 4.57 -2.99 12.10
N GLY A 259 3.23 -3.03 12.28
CA GLY A 259 2.60 -3.32 13.57
C GLY A 259 2.37 -2.09 14.44
N LEU A 260 1.61 -2.27 15.53
CA LEU A 260 1.21 -1.23 16.46
C LEU A 260 1.57 -1.62 17.91
N GLY A 261 2.06 -0.67 18.69
CA GLY A 261 2.42 -0.92 20.10
C GLY A 261 3.41 -2.08 20.26
N ALA A 262 3.01 -3.11 20.99
CA ALA A 262 3.83 -4.28 21.25
C ALA A 262 4.01 -5.22 20.04
N THR A 263 3.26 -5.04 18.94
CA THR A 263 3.39 -5.86 17.71
C THR A 263 4.34 -5.26 16.69
N LYS A 264 5.00 -4.13 17.00
CA LYS A 264 5.98 -3.51 16.10
C LYS A 264 7.09 -4.49 15.74
N ARG A 265 7.42 -4.56 14.46
CA ARG A 265 8.51 -5.36 13.91
C ARG A 265 9.22 -4.64 12.79
N VAL A 266 10.44 -5.03 12.53
CA VAL A 266 11.28 -4.60 11.43
C VAL A 266 11.39 -5.73 10.42
N VAL A 267 11.27 -5.43 9.15
CA VAL A 267 11.44 -6.38 8.06
C VAL A 267 12.39 -5.81 7.01
N VAL A 268 13.46 -6.56 6.72
CA VAL A 268 14.37 -6.29 5.60
C VAL A 268 14.10 -7.33 4.53
N TRP A 269 13.95 -6.89 3.28
CA TRP A 269 13.87 -7.85 2.18
C TRP A 269 15.26 -8.42 1.87
N ASP A 270 15.36 -9.70 1.57
CA ASP A 270 16.62 -10.32 1.17
C ASP A 270 17.20 -9.67 -0.10
N THR A 271 16.36 -9.16 -0.98
CA THR A 271 16.76 -8.35 -2.13
C THR A 271 17.45 -7.04 -1.74
N ALA A 272 17.04 -6.39 -0.64
CA ALA A 272 17.73 -5.21 -0.12
C ALA A 272 19.12 -5.56 0.40
N LEU A 273 19.26 -6.68 1.12
CA LEU A 273 20.56 -7.18 1.58
C LEU A 273 21.53 -7.50 0.41
N MET A 274 21.00 -7.82 -0.78
CA MET A 274 21.81 -8.12 -1.96
C MET A 274 22.23 -6.88 -2.76
N ARG A 275 21.55 -5.76 -2.59
CA ARG A 275 21.65 -4.59 -3.48
C ARG A 275 22.10 -3.31 -2.78
N MET A 276 21.84 -3.20 -1.50
CA MET A 276 22.10 -2.03 -0.70
C MET A 276 23.21 -2.31 0.31
N THR A 277 23.98 -1.31 0.63
CA THR A 277 24.92 -1.34 1.75
C THR A 277 24.15 -1.25 3.08
N GLU A 278 24.79 -1.63 4.18
CA GLU A 278 24.18 -1.47 5.50
C GLU A 278 23.81 0.00 5.79
N ASP A 279 24.65 0.94 5.40
CA ASP A 279 24.41 2.37 5.62
C ASP A 279 23.16 2.86 4.88
N GLU A 280 22.92 2.40 3.66
CA GLU A 280 21.72 2.68 2.89
C GLU A 280 20.48 2.06 3.53
N ILE A 281 20.60 0.82 4.02
CA ILE A 281 19.52 0.17 4.78
C ILE A 281 19.22 0.97 6.05
N LEU A 282 20.23 1.50 6.75
CA LEU A 282 20.00 2.34 7.92
C LEU A 282 19.28 3.64 7.59
N PHE A 283 19.55 4.25 6.43
CA PHE A 283 18.79 5.41 5.96
C PHE A 283 17.32 5.05 5.75
N VAL A 284 17.03 3.94 5.07
CA VAL A 284 15.65 3.45 4.88
C VAL A 284 14.97 3.24 6.23
N PHE A 285 15.65 2.63 7.20
CA PHE A 285 15.08 2.49 8.54
C PHE A 285 14.92 3.80 9.28
N GLY A 286 15.82 4.74 9.10
CA GLY A 286 15.64 6.10 9.61
C GLY A 286 14.37 6.74 9.10
N HIS A 287 14.11 6.61 7.80
CA HIS A 287 12.88 7.05 7.15
C HIS A 287 11.65 6.35 7.76
N GLU A 288 11.68 5.02 7.90
CA GLU A 288 10.59 4.24 8.51
C GLU A 288 10.31 4.65 9.97
N MET A 289 11.37 4.92 10.76
CA MET A 289 11.19 5.44 12.11
C MET A 289 10.51 6.81 12.10
N GLY A 290 10.76 7.64 11.08
CA GLY A 290 10.05 8.90 10.87
C GLY A 290 8.55 8.72 10.84
N HIS A 291 8.02 7.72 10.13
CA HIS A 291 6.59 7.45 10.09
C HIS A 291 5.99 7.15 11.48
N TYR A 292 6.74 6.48 12.35
CA TYR A 292 6.28 6.20 13.72
C TYR A 292 6.39 7.42 14.64
N VAL A 293 7.54 8.08 14.64
CA VAL A 293 7.83 9.19 15.56
C VAL A 293 7.00 10.42 15.24
N LEU A 294 6.85 10.75 13.95
CA LEU A 294 6.03 11.87 13.50
C LEU A 294 4.52 11.58 13.53
N GLY A 295 4.14 10.37 13.94
CA GLY A 295 2.74 9.97 14.08
C GLY A 295 2.02 9.81 12.75
N HIS A 296 2.72 9.56 11.65
CA HIS A 296 2.13 9.38 10.31
C HIS A 296 1.13 8.24 10.29
N VAL A 297 1.42 7.14 11.00
CA VAL A 297 0.51 5.99 11.15
C VAL A 297 -0.82 6.44 11.76
N ARG A 298 -0.78 7.14 12.89
CA ARG A 298 -1.98 7.66 13.55
C ARG A 298 -2.74 8.65 12.65
N ASN A 299 -2.02 9.60 12.07
CA ASN A 299 -2.61 10.65 11.23
C ASN A 299 -3.19 10.05 9.94
N GLY A 300 -2.56 9.03 9.38
CA GLY A 300 -3.07 8.27 8.25
C GLY A 300 -4.37 7.53 8.59
N ILE A 301 -4.45 6.87 9.75
CA ILE A 301 -5.71 6.23 10.22
C ILE A 301 -6.82 7.29 10.37
N LEU A 302 -6.53 8.43 11.00
CA LEU A 302 -7.51 9.51 11.16
C LEU A 302 -7.98 10.09 9.82
N PHE A 303 -7.03 10.34 8.91
CA PHE A 303 -7.33 10.80 7.55
C PHE A 303 -8.24 9.81 6.82
N SER A 304 -7.89 8.54 6.86
CA SER A 304 -8.64 7.47 6.22
C SER A 304 -10.03 7.28 6.84
N CYS A 305 -10.16 7.38 8.17
CA CYS A 305 -11.47 7.38 8.84
C CYS A 305 -12.34 8.57 8.38
N GLY A 306 -11.74 9.75 8.22
CA GLY A 306 -12.44 10.93 7.70
C GLY A 306 -12.92 10.74 6.26
N VAL A 307 -12.05 10.24 5.39
CA VAL A 307 -12.38 9.92 4.00
C VAL A 307 -13.49 8.87 3.92
N LEU A 308 -13.39 7.83 4.74
CA LEU A 308 -14.41 6.80 4.89
C LEU A 308 -15.77 7.38 5.25
N LEU A 309 -15.82 8.26 6.22
CA LEU A 309 -17.06 8.89 6.65
C LEU A 309 -17.73 9.67 5.51
N ILE A 310 -16.93 10.45 4.77
CA ILE A 310 -17.41 11.22 3.61
C ILE A 310 -17.92 10.26 2.53
N PHE A 311 -17.15 9.23 2.20
CA PHE A 311 -17.56 8.23 1.22
C PHE A 311 -18.87 7.54 1.59
N LEU A 312 -19.00 7.05 2.83
CA LEU A 312 -20.23 6.38 3.28
C LEU A 312 -21.45 7.29 3.24
N TYR A 313 -21.28 8.56 3.59
CA TYR A 313 -22.36 9.54 3.47
C TYR A 313 -22.75 9.77 2.01
N LEU A 314 -21.77 9.93 1.11
CA LEU A 314 -22.04 10.08 -0.32
C LEU A 314 -22.66 8.81 -0.90
N ALA A 315 -22.13 7.64 -0.55
CA ALA A 315 -22.69 6.35 -0.95
C ALA A 315 -24.15 6.20 -0.49
N TYR A 316 -24.47 6.57 0.75
CA TYR A 316 -25.85 6.60 1.24
C TYR A 316 -26.75 7.48 0.35
N ARG A 317 -26.33 8.69 0.05
CA ARG A 317 -27.12 9.64 -0.75
C ARG A 317 -27.30 9.19 -2.19
N ILE A 318 -26.23 8.73 -2.83
CA ILE A 318 -26.24 8.32 -4.23
C ILE A 318 -26.94 6.97 -4.42
N LEU A 319 -26.71 6.01 -3.52
CA LEU A 319 -27.40 4.71 -3.56
C LEU A 319 -28.91 4.87 -3.59
N GLN A 320 -29.47 5.74 -2.72
CA GLN A 320 -30.91 5.98 -2.68
C GLN A 320 -31.44 6.53 -4.01
N GLN A 321 -30.70 7.45 -4.63
CA GLN A 321 -31.06 8.03 -5.94
C GLN A 321 -30.96 7.00 -7.08
N MET A 322 -29.88 6.20 -7.07
CA MET A 322 -29.68 5.16 -8.09
C MET A 322 -30.73 4.08 -8.00
N LEU A 323 -31.08 3.62 -6.80
CA LEU A 323 -32.12 2.62 -6.61
C LEU A 323 -33.50 3.16 -6.97
N ALA A 324 -33.81 4.40 -6.63
CA ALA A 324 -35.09 5.02 -7.02
C ALA A 324 -35.23 5.14 -8.55
N ARG A 325 -34.14 5.30 -9.31
CA ARG A 325 -34.17 5.47 -10.75
C ARG A 325 -34.01 4.18 -11.54
N TRP A 326 -33.16 3.27 -11.07
CA TRP A 326 -32.76 2.07 -11.80
C TRP A 326 -32.96 0.75 -11.05
N GLY A 327 -33.38 0.80 -9.76
CA GLY A 327 -33.50 -0.39 -8.92
C GLY A 327 -34.42 -1.44 -9.52
N GLU A 328 -35.55 -1.05 -10.09
CA GLU A 328 -36.48 -1.95 -10.79
C GLU A 328 -35.81 -2.64 -12.00
N ASN A 329 -35.04 -1.86 -12.80
CA ASN A 329 -34.33 -2.40 -13.95
C ASN A 329 -33.26 -3.41 -13.53
N TRP A 330 -32.62 -3.20 -12.39
CA TRP A 330 -31.60 -4.09 -11.82
C TRP A 330 -32.19 -5.24 -11.00
N GLY A 331 -33.49 -5.21 -10.71
CA GLY A 331 -34.20 -6.20 -9.88
C GLY A 331 -33.81 -6.11 -8.39
N THR A 332 -33.31 -4.96 -7.95
CA THR A 332 -32.97 -4.68 -6.57
C THR A 332 -34.21 -4.16 -5.83
N ARG A 333 -34.58 -4.80 -4.71
CA ARG A 333 -35.82 -4.48 -3.96
C ARG A 333 -35.67 -3.19 -3.12
N SER A 334 -34.50 -3.02 -2.47
CA SER A 334 -34.23 -1.92 -1.52
C SER A 334 -32.73 -1.83 -1.24
N ALA A 335 -32.31 -0.85 -0.44
CA ALA A 335 -30.91 -0.70 -0.04
C ALA A 335 -30.40 -1.84 0.88
N ASP A 336 -31.29 -2.50 1.60
CA ASP A 336 -30.98 -3.64 2.47
C ASP A 336 -31.05 -5.01 1.76
N ASP A 337 -31.39 -5.03 0.49
CA ASP A 337 -31.29 -6.18 -0.39
C ASP A 337 -29.83 -6.46 -0.78
N LEU A 338 -29.33 -7.68 -0.57
CA LEU A 338 -27.96 -8.08 -0.93
C LEU A 338 -27.65 -7.80 -2.41
N ALA A 339 -28.67 -7.84 -3.31
CA ALA A 339 -28.51 -7.48 -4.70
C ALA A 339 -28.15 -5.99 -4.95
N SER A 340 -28.19 -5.14 -3.91
CA SER A 340 -27.68 -3.76 -3.99
C SER A 340 -26.16 -3.65 -3.83
N LEU A 341 -25.45 -4.71 -3.40
CA LEU A 341 -24.02 -4.69 -3.16
C LEU A 341 -23.20 -4.27 -4.39
N PRO A 342 -23.47 -4.74 -5.63
CA PRO A 342 -22.72 -4.26 -6.79
C PRO A 342 -22.83 -2.75 -7.03
N VAL A 343 -23.94 -2.11 -6.61
CA VAL A 343 -24.07 -0.64 -6.68
C VAL A 343 -23.12 0.03 -5.68
N LEU A 344 -23.02 -0.50 -4.47
CA LEU A 344 -22.08 0.01 -3.46
C LEU A 344 -20.62 -0.19 -3.92
N ILE A 345 -20.32 -1.35 -4.53
CA ILE A 345 -19.00 -1.62 -5.11
C ILE A 345 -18.71 -0.63 -6.25
N LEU A 346 -19.67 -0.37 -7.15
CA LEU A 346 -19.54 0.60 -8.22
C LEU A 346 -19.23 2.01 -7.68
N LEU A 347 -19.96 2.45 -6.66
CA LEU A 347 -19.72 3.74 -6.02
C LEU A 347 -18.33 3.80 -5.37
N ALA A 348 -17.90 2.73 -4.71
CA ALA A 348 -16.57 2.64 -4.12
C ALA A 348 -15.46 2.70 -5.19
N THR A 349 -15.64 2.01 -6.33
CA THR A 349 -14.70 2.06 -7.45
C THR A 349 -14.54 3.48 -8.00
N VAL A 350 -15.65 4.16 -8.27
CA VAL A 350 -15.65 5.55 -8.77
C VAL A 350 -14.99 6.48 -7.75
N PHE A 351 -15.38 6.37 -6.48
CA PHE A 351 -14.84 7.23 -5.43
C PHE A 351 -13.34 7.01 -5.23
N SER A 352 -12.89 5.77 -5.15
CA SER A 352 -11.45 5.44 -5.00
C SER A 352 -10.64 5.97 -6.18
N PHE A 353 -11.16 5.81 -7.42
CA PHE A 353 -10.52 6.36 -8.60
C PHE A 353 -10.37 7.89 -8.53
N LEU A 354 -11.45 8.61 -8.20
CA LEU A 354 -11.43 10.08 -8.12
C LEU A 354 -10.59 10.60 -6.94
N PHE A 355 -10.49 9.82 -5.87
CA PHE A 355 -9.78 10.22 -4.66
C PHE A 355 -8.28 9.90 -4.69
N THR A 356 -7.84 9.03 -5.60
CA THR A 356 -6.42 8.62 -5.75
C THR A 356 -5.44 9.80 -5.71
N PRO A 357 -5.61 10.90 -6.49
CA PRO A 357 -4.64 11.98 -6.47
C PRO A 357 -4.60 12.77 -5.16
N VAL A 358 -5.71 12.85 -4.43
CA VAL A 358 -5.76 13.49 -3.11
C VAL A 358 -4.96 12.68 -2.09
N SER A 359 -5.18 11.36 -2.10
CA SER A 359 -4.45 10.40 -1.29
C SER A 359 -2.95 10.44 -1.56
N ASN A 360 -2.57 10.43 -2.84
CA ASN A 360 -1.18 10.53 -3.26
C ASN A 360 -0.52 11.85 -2.84
N ALA A 361 -1.25 12.97 -2.91
CA ALA A 361 -0.73 14.26 -2.45
C ALA A 361 -0.46 14.28 -0.94
N TYR A 362 -1.37 13.68 -0.15
CA TYR A 362 -1.18 13.54 1.29
C TYR A 362 0.00 12.61 1.61
N SER A 363 0.12 11.49 0.91
CA SER A 363 1.25 10.57 1.06
C SER A 363 2.58 11.25 0.78
N ARG A 364 2.73 11.96 -0.36
CA ARG A 364 3.97 12.69 -0.68
C ARG A 364 4.39 13.69 0.38
N TYR A 365 3.42 14.33 1.05
CA TYR A 365 3.72 15.23 2.15
C TYR A 365 4.34 14.49 3.34
N LEU A 366 3.79 13.34 3.72
CA LEU A 366 4.30 12.51 4.81
C LEU A 366 5.67 11.90 4.46
N GLU A 367 5.84 11.45 3.23
CA GLU A 367 7.08 10.87 2.72
C GLU A 367 8.25 11.87 2.78
N HIS A 368 8.00 13.12 2.39
CA HIS A 368 9.03 14.16 2.50
C HIS A 368 9.48 14.41 3.94
N GLN A 369 8.55 14.37 4.89
CA GLN A 369 8.89 14.49 6.32
C GLN A 369 9.68 13.27 6.81
N ALA A 370 9.33 12.07 6.35
CA ALA A 370 10.05 10.84 6.69
C ALA A 370 11.46 10.83 6.10
N ASP A 371 11.67 11.34 4.86
CA ASP A 371 12.99 11.52 4.28
C ASP A 371 13.87 12.45 5.11
N GLN A 372 13.31 13.59 5.52
CA GLN A 372 14.01 14.53 6.38
C GLN A 372 14.37 13.91 7.73
N TYR A 373 13.42 13.22 8.36
CA TYR A 373 13.65 12.52 9.62
C TYR A 373 14.73 11.45 9.47
N GLY A 374 14.69 10.69 8.37
CA GLY A 374 15.69 9.66 8.07
C GLY A 374 17.11 10.22 8.03
N LEU A 375 17.32 11.36 7.36
CA LEU A 375 18.61 12.07 7.33
C LEU A 375 19.03 12.53 8.73
N GLU A 376 18.10 13.07 9.51
CA GLU A 376 18.40 13.59 10.84
C GLU A 376 18.75 12.47 11.83
N VAL A 377 18.04 11.35 11.80
CA VAL A 377 18.24 10.26 12.77
C VAL A 377 19.52 9.47 12.51
N ILE A 378 19.98 9.38 11.25
CA ILE A 378 21.25 8.69 10.93
C ILE A 378 22.46 9.61 10.95
N HIS A 379 22.26 10.93 11.10
CA HIS A 379 23.38 11.86 11.23
C HIS A 379 24.31 11.43 12.37
N ASP A 380 25.62 11.46 12.16
CA ASP A 380 26.66 10.93 13.06
C ASP A 380 26.69 9.40 13.27
N LEU A 381 25.65 8.66 12.88
CA LEU A 381 25.65 7.19 12.87
C LEU A 381 26.18 6.63 11.53
N VAL A 382 25.97 7.36 10.45
CA VAL A 382 26.37 7.00 9.10
C VAL A 382 27.26 8.10 8.54
N PRO A 383 28.52 7.77 8.14
CA PRO A 383 29.38 8.73 7.48
C PRO A 383 28.75 9.21 6.16
N ASN A 384 28.82 10.52 5.88
CA ASN A 384 28.27 11.12 4.67
C ASN A 384 26.78 10.77 4.41
N ALA A 385 25.95 10.81 5.45
CA ALA A 385 24.52 10.47 5.37
C ALA A 385 23.79 11.05 4.16
N PRO A 386 23.99 12.30 3.72
CA PRO A 386 23.39 12.85 2.50
C PRO A 386 23.74 12.06 1.22
N VAL A 387 24.99 11.63 1.09
CA VAL A 387 25.46 10.85 -0.07
C VAL A 387 24.89 9.43 -0.03
N VAL A 388 24.86 8.83 1.14
CA VAL A 388 24.28 7.49 1.38
C VAL A 388 22.79 7.49 1.05
N ALA A 389 22.04 8.48 1.52
CA ALA A 389 20.61 8.62 1.22
C ALA A 389 20.35 8.81 -0.29
N ALA A 390 21.13 9.68 -0.94
CA ALA A 390 21.02 9.87 -2.38
C ALA A 390 21.31 8.59 -3.16
N HIS A 391 22.33 7.82 -2.76
CA HIS A 391 22.64 6.54 -3.40
C HIS A 391 21.58 5.48 -3.12
N ALA A 392 20.99 5.44 -1.92
CA ALA A 392 19.85 4.59 -1.63
C ALA A 392 18.68 4.85 -2.60
N PHE A 393 18.34 6.13 -2.84
CA PHE A 393 17.33 6.50 -3.82
C PHE A 393 17.71 6.12 -5.26
N GLN A 394 18.98 6.23 -5.63
CA GLN A 394 19.47 5.78 -6.94
C GLN A 394 19.25 4.26 -7.11
N VAL A 395 19.62 3.46 -6.12
CA VAL A 395 19.45 2.00 -6.13
C VAL A 395 17.97 1.63 -6.24
N LEU A 396 17.09 2.28 -5.45
CA LEU A 396 15.65 2.08 -5.52
C LEU A 396 15.12 2.32 -6.93
N GLY A 397 15.50 3.44 -7.55
CA GLY A 397 15.03 3.80 -8.88
C GLY A 397 15.54 2.90 -9.99
N GLU A 398 16.82 2.49 -9.93
CA GLU A 398 17.39 1.55 -10.89
C GLU A 398 16.72 0.18 -10.83
N VAL A 399 16.46 -0.29 -9.62
CA VAL A 399 15.82 -1.60 -9.40
C VAL A 399 14.36 -1.55 -9.84
N ASP A 400 13.63 -0.51 -9.49
CA ASP A 400 12.19 -0.42 -9.76
C ASP A 400 11.86 0.18 -11.14
N LEU A 401 12.87 0.49 -11.97
CA LEU A 401 12.69 1.14 -13.27
C LEU A 401 11.80 2.40 -13.14
N GLU A 402 12.12 3.23 -12.14
CA GLU A 402 11.36 4.45 -11.92
C GLU A 402 11.62 5.46 -13.05
N GLU A 403 10.57 6.14 -13.51
CA GLU A 403 10.69 7.17 -14.56
C GLU A 403 11.45 8.39 -14.02
N PRO A 404 12.61 8.80 -14.62
CA PRO A 404 13.43 9.86 -14.05
C PRO A 404 12.73 11.22 -13.99
N ASN A 405 11.95 11.57 -15.01
CA ASN A 405 11.31 12.87 -15.17
C ASN A 405 9.80 12.75 -15.43
N PRO A 406 8.99 12.30 -14.44
CA PRO A 406 7.56 12.18 -14.62
C PRO A 406 6.91 13.55 -14.85
N SER A 407 5.95 13.61 -15.80
CA SER A 407 5.19 14.84 -16.02
C SER A 407 4.38 15.23 -14.77
N PRO A 408 4.05 16.52 -14.57
CA PRO A 408 3.23 16.96 -13.43
C PRO A 408 1.89 16.21 -13.31
N ALA A 409 1.27 15.85 -14.43
CA ALA A 409 0.02 15.07 -14.44
C ALA A 409 0.24 13.62 -13.95
N VAL A 410 1.33 12.99 -14.38
CA VAL A 410 1.75 11.66 -13.92
C VAL A 410 2.07 11.70 -12.44
N LYS A 411 2.87 12.65 -11.98
CA LYS A 411 3.16 12.87 -10.56
C LYS A 411 1.88 13.06 -9.74
N PHE A 412 0.96 13.90 -10.21
CA PHE A 412 -0.30 14.18 -9.52
C PHE A 412 -1.14 12.92 -9.33
N TRP A 413 -1.24 12.07 -10.36
CA TRP A 413 -2.13 10.92 -10.35
C TRP A 413 -1.52 9.64 -9.76
N PHE A 414 -0.24 9.36 -10.04
CA PHE A 414 0.35 8.04 -9.77
C PHE A 414 1.36 8.00 -8.63
N TYR A 415 1.98 9.14 -8.30
CA TYR A 415 3.07 9.17 -7.34
C TYR A 415 2.57 9.39 -5.92
N ASN A 416 2.72 8.38 -5.08
CA ASN A 416 2.48 8.46 -3.63
C ASN A 416 3.74 8.87 -2.85
N HIS A 417 4.93 8.81 -3.47
CA HIS A 417 6.19 9.38 -2.98
C HIS A 417 6.59 10.57 -3.87
N PRO A 418 7.38 11.52 -3.38
CA PRO A 418 8.03 12.49 -4.27
C PRO A 418 8.90 11.75 -5.31
N PRO A 419 9.03 12.24 -6.56
CA PRO A 419 9.94 11.66 -7.54
C PRO A 419 11.35 11.52 -6.99
N LEU A 420 12.07 10.47 -7.38
CA LEU A 420 13.41 10.17 -6.85
C LEU A 420 14.40 11.31 -7.09
N ASP A 421 14.30 12.02 -8.21
CA ASP A 421 15.13 13.21 -8.47
C ASP A 421 14.92 14.29 -7.39
N GLU A 422 13.68 14.52 -6.97
CA GLU A 422 13.36 15.48 -5.91
C GLU A 422 13.91 15.00 -4.55
N ARG A 423 13.77 13.71 -4.24
CA ARG A 423 14.27 13.10 -3.00
C ARG A 423 15.79 13.13 -2.93
N MET A 424 16.48 12.79 -4.03
CA MET A 424 17.94 12.82 -4.12
C MET A 424 18.49 14.23 -3.96
N ARG A 425 17.90 15.22 -4.66
CA ARG A 425 18.31 16.64 -4.52
C ARG A 425 18.07 17.14 -3.10
N PHE A 426 16.94 16.80 -2.49
CA PHE A 426 16.66 17.14 -1.10
C PHE A 426 17.71 16.54 -0.17
N ALA A 427 18.01 15.24 -0.28
CA ALA A 427 18.99 14.58 0.56
C ALA A 427 20.37 15.23 0.49
N GLN A 428 20.84 15.61 -0.71
CA GLN A 428 22.15 16.23 -0.92
C GLN A 428 22.21 17.70 -0.48
N THR A 429 21.09 18.40 -0.39
CA THR A 429 21.04 19.83 -0.03
C THR A 429 20.59 20.08 1.41
N TYR A 430 20.02 19.07 2.07
CA TYR A 430 19.57 19.20 3.45
C TYR A 430 20.76 19.09 4.42
N ASP A 431 21.25 20.24 4.89
CA ASP A 431 22.34 20.32 5.86
C ASP A 431 22.12 21.49 6.83
N PRO A 432 21.29 21.32 7.87
CA PRO A 432 21.10 22.33 8.89
C PRO A 432 22.35 22.52 9.75
N TRP A 433 23.17 21.46 9.95
CA TRP A 433 24.30 21.47 10.86
C TRP A 433 25.42 22.39 10.41
N SER A 434 25.81 22.35 9.13
CA SER A 434 26.83 23.26 8.59
C SER A 434 26.41 24.73 8.65
N GLN A 435 25.10 24.99 8.71
CA GLN A 435 24.49 26.30 8.82
C GLN A 435 24.26 26.75 10.25
N GLY A 436 24.71 25.95 11.25
CA GLY A 436 24.48 26.23 12.69
C GLY A 436 23.00 26.23 13.10
N ARG A 437 22.13 25.59 12.31
CA ARG A 437 20.71 25.43 12.61
C ARG A 437 20.47 24.09 13.30
N ALA A 438 19.52 24.06 14.23
CA ALA A 438 19.07 22.81 14.79
C ALA A 438 18.29 21.98 13.74
N PRO A 439 18.44 20.65 13.73
CA PRO A 439 17.56 19.78 12.93
C PRO A 439 16.10 19.92 13.38
N GLN A 440 15.18 19.67 12.49
CA GLN A 440 13.75 19.95 12.74
C GLN A 440 13.10 18.93 13.65
N PHE A 441 13.47 17.65 13.53
CA PHE A 441 12.76 16.53 14.16
C PHE A 441 13.61 15.81 15.22
N VAL A 442 14.92 15.69 15.02
CA VAL A 442 15.82 14.97 15.92
C VAL A 442 16.65 15.98 16.70
N THR A 443 16.05 16.57 17.75
CA THR A 443 16.77 17.49 18.63
C THR A 443 17.67 16.71 19.59
N GLY A 444 18.99 16.72 19.27
CA GLY A 444 20.09 16.48 20.21
C GLY A 444 20.16 15.16 20.96
N ALA A 445 20.94 14.21 20.44
CA ALA A 445 21.68 13.29 21.30
C ALA A 445 22.85 14.09 21.91
N GLY A 446 22.61 14.87 22.98
CA GLY A 446 23.70 15.61 23.65
C GLY A 446 23.28 16.74 24.56
N SER A 447 22.06 17.19 24.61
CA SER A 447 21.59 18.18 25.58
C SER A 447 20.68 17.51 26.63
N THR A 448 21.23 17.24 27.80
CA THR A 448 20.49 17.00 29.05
C THR A 448 19.73 18.30 29.38
N SER A 449 18.58 18.52 28.82
CA SER A 449 17.60 19.47 29.31
C SER A 449 16.37 18.70 29.74
N SER A 450 16.11 18.72 31.04
CA SER A 450 14.94 18.19 31.73
C SER A 450 13.65 18.59 31.03
N PRO A 451 12.62 17.72 31.01
CA PRO A 451 11.31 18.11 30.46
C PRO A 451 10.72 19.27 31.30
N PRO A 452 10.01 20.21 30.68
CA PRO A 452 9.18 21.14 31.46
C PRO A 452 8.02 20.37 32.08
N GLU A 453 7.76 20.68 33.37
CA GLU A 453 6.69 20.13 34.21
C GLU A 453 5.29 20.22 33.62
#